data_26da611934c8783026d919b4aa7c3a18
#
_entry.id   26da611934c8783026d919b4aa7c3a18
#
_cell.length_a   1.000
_cell.length_b   1.000
_cell.length_c   1.000
_cell.angle_alpha   90.00
_cell.angle_beta   90.00
_cell.angle_gamma   90.00
#
_symmetry.space_group_name_H-M   'P 1'
#
loop_
_entity.id
_entity.type
_entity.pdbx_description
1 polymer ?
#
loop_
_entity_poly.entity_id
_entity_poly.type
_entity_poly.pdbx_seq_one_letter_code
_entity_poly.pdbx_strand_id
1 'polypeptide(L)'
;MPSVCCYFHVHQPLRVKKYNLFDIGSETDYFDDKKNSEILRKVANKCYYPANNLMLELIERSEGRFKISYSISGVFLDQAMEFEPKIIESFQCLAQTGCVEFLSETYYHSLASLYSEEEFFEQVLDHMLLIVRLFGQVPQVFRNTELVYFDYLAHLIRKFHFKAVLAEGWDAILGWRSPNFVYETQGFPVKLLLKNYRLSDDIAFRFSNKDWKGWPLTADKFANWVHSINGSGQAINLFMDYETFGEHQWEDTGIFNFMRHLPEAILKHPDTDFVTVSEEADRYQPVGTLSMPHPVSWADTERDISAWLGNDMQKGALRALYDLEEKIKETKDLDLLKTWRQLQTSDHFYYMCTKWFSDGDVHKYFNAYERPHDAYIYFTNVLVDFVSRVDDRIAEICALQASEMPKIDFEAQIDGFKLPMPGIDMPIPALDLPLVGPKLPDINGKTQ
;
A
#
# COMPACT_ATOMS: atom_id res chain seq x y z
N MET A 1 10.40 -31.95 0.09
CA MET A 1 11.04 -30.64 -0.30
C MET A 1 10.09 -29.50 -0.01
N PRO A 2 10.57 -28.32 0.35
CA PRO A 2 9.71 -27.16 0.41
C PRO A 2 9.23 -26.76 -0.99
N SER A 3 8.00 -26.22 -1.07
CA SER A 3 7.53 -25.55 -2.28
C SER A 3 8.23 -24.21 -2.46
N VAL A 4 8.38 -23.74 -3.70
CA VAL A 4 8.89 -22.39 -3.99
C VAL A 4 7.73 -21.51 -4.40
N CYS A 5 7.57 -20.38 -3.74
CA CYS A 5 6.57 -19.38 -4.05
C CYS A 5 7.25 -18.11 -4.55
N CYS A 6 7.06 -17.77 -5.82
CA CYS A 6 7.51 -16.52 -6.40
C CYS A 6 6.36 -15.51 -6.37
N TYR A 7 6.58 -14.41 -5.67
CA TYR A 7 5.64 -13.29 -5.64
C TYR A 7 6.34 -12.00 -6.09
N PHE A 8 5.68 -11.29 -6.96
CA PHE A 8 6.15 -10.02 -7.50
C PHE A 8 5.17 -8.89 -7.22
N HIS A 9 5.69 -7.79 -6.74
CA HIS A 9 4.95 -6.55 -6.59
C HIS A 9 5.16 -5.66 -7.81
N VAL A 10 4.08 -5.08 -8.34
CA VAL A 10 4.08 -4.18 -9.50
C VAL A 10 3.49 -2.85 -9.07
N HIS A 11 4.31 -1.80 -9.10
CA HIS A 11 3.88 -0.48 -8.69
C HIS A 11 4.64 0.63 -9.43
N GLN A 12 3.92 1.68 -9.78
CA GLN A 12 4.46 2.98 -10.18
C GLN A 12 3.61 4.07 -9.56
N PRO A 13 4.21 4.98 -8.77
CA PRO A 13 3.46 6.06 -8.13
C PRO A 13 2.96 7.08 -9.16
N LEU A 14 1.83 7.71 -8.85
CA LEU A 14 1.37 8.88 -9.56
C LEU A 14 2.05 10.12 -8.96
N ARG A 15 3.08 10.64 -9.62
CA ARG A 15 3.96 11.69 -9.09
C ARG A 15 3.29 13.04 -9.13
N VAL A 16 3.39 13.76 -8.02
CA VAL A 16 2.99 15.17 -7.93
C VAL A 16 3.97 16.02 -8.75
N LYS A 17 3.47 16.98 -9.51
CA LYS A 17 4.29 17.94 -10.22
C LYS A 17 5.01 18.92 -9.28
N LYS A 18 5.95 19.70 -9.80
CA LYS A 18 6.63 20.78 -9.05
C LYS A 18 5.64 21.93 -8.81
N TYR A 19 4.73 21.73 -7.86
CA TYR A 19 3.67 22.67 -7.52
C TYR A 19 4.21 23.77 -6.59
N ASN A 20 4.30 24.99 -7.10
CA ASN A 20 4.90 26.11 -6.39
C ASN A 20 3.84 26.92 -5.63
N LEU A 21 4.27 27.80 -4.74
CA LEU A 21 3.39 28.69 -3.98
C LEU A 21 2.48 29.54 -4.89
N PHE A 22 2.95 29.93 -6.08
CA PHE A 22 2.19 30.75 -7.04
C PHE A 22 1.16 29.96 -7.83
N ASP A 23 1.19 28.64 -7.78
CA ASP A 23 0.24 27.76 -8.44
C ASP A 23 -1.03 27.56 -7.59
N ILE A 24 -0.95 27.88 -6.27
CA ILE A 24 -2.07 27.79 -5.33
C ILE A 24 -3.21 28.72 -5.79
N GLY A 25 -4.41 28.15 -5.92
CA GLY A 25 -5.62 28.87 -6.37
C GLY A 25 -5.70 29.09 -7.88
N SER A 26 -4.69 28.68 -8.66
CA SER A 26 -4.66 28.87 -10.12
C SER A 26 -4.68 27.57 -10.90
N GLU A 27 -4.10 26.49 -10.37
CA GLU A 27 -4.04 25.17 -10.98
C GLU A 27 -4.66 24.10 -10.08
N THR A 28 -5.50 23.26 -10.66
CA THR A 28 -6.18 22.14 -9.95
C THR A 28 -5.68 20.78 -10.35
N ASP A 29 -4.76 20.71 -11.33
CA ASP A 29 -4.09 19.52 -11.74
C ASP A 29 -2.78 19.37 -10.96
N TYR A 30 -2.72 18.40 -10.05
CA TYR A 30 -1.60 18.22 -9.13
C TYR A 30 -0.56 17.21 -9.61
N PHE A 31 -0.87 16.38 -10.61
CA PHE A 31 -0.03 15.26 -11.02
C PHE A 31 0.69 15.56 -12.35
N ASP A 32 1.90 15.03 -12.49
CA ASP A 32 2.73 15.20 -13.70
C ASP A 32 2.47 14.05 -14.68
N ASP A 33 1.31 14.08 -15.35
CA ASP A 33 0.87 13.03 -16.27
C ASP A 33 1.87 12.79 -17.40
N LYS A 34 2.52 13.85 -17.88
CA LYS A 34 3.56 13.73 -18.89
C LYS A 34 4.72 12.88 -18.38
N LYS A 35 5.27 13.21 -17.21
CA LYS A 35 6.38 12.49 -16.62
C LYS A 35 5.97 11.08 -16.21
N ASN A 36 4.76 10.91 -15.64
CA ASN A 36 4.22 9.63 -15.25
C ASN A 36 4.09 8.70 -16.46
N SER A 37 3.52 9.18 -17.57
CA SER A 37 3.39 8.40 -18.80
C SER A 37 4.74 8.07 -19.45
N GLU A 38 5.70 9.00 -19.45
CA GLU A 38 7.07 8.77 -19.96
C GLU A 38 7.79 7.67 -19.16
N ILE A 39 7.73 7.74 -17.83
CA ILE A 39 8.33 6.74 -16.95
C ILE A 39 7.65 5.38 -17.11
N LEU A 40 6.31 5.34 -17.10
CA LEU A 40 5.56 4.10 -17.27
C LEU A 40 5.94 3.38 -18.56
N ARG A 41 5.96 4.09 -19.71
CA ARG A 41 6.37 3.51 -21.01
C ARG A 41 7.82 3.05 -21.00
N LYS A 42 8.73 3.81 -20.40
CA LYS A 42 10.13 3.40 -20.24
C LYS A 42 10.23 2.09 -19.49
N VAL A 43 9.58 1.99 -18.33
CA VAL A 43 9.62 0.77 -17.49
C VAL A 43 8.89 -0.38 -18.18
N ALA A 44 7.79 -0.12 -18.87
CA ALA A 44 7.08 -1.14 -19.64
C ALA A 44 8.00 -1.83 -20.68
N ASN A 45 8.78 -1.04 -21.42
CA ASN A 45 9.70 -1.57 -22.41
C ASN A 45 10.90 -2.31 -21.82
N LYS A 46 11.41 -1.86 -20.67
CA LYS A 46 12.57 -2.46 -20.01
C LYS A 46 12.23 -3.66 -19.14
N CYS A 47 11.08 -3.65 -18.49
CA CYS A 47 10.66 -4.63 -17.48
C CYS A 47 9.39 -5.36 -17.92
N TYR A 48 8.20 -4.71 -17.92
CA TYR A 48 6.93 -5.43 -17.96
C TYR A 48 6.75 -6.29 -19.20
N TYR A 49 7.01 -5.79 -20.41
CA TYR A 49 6.88 -6.58 -21.61
C TYR A 49 7.88 -7.72 -21.72
N PRO A 50 9.21 -7.51 -21.55
CA PRO A 50 10.15 -8.63 -21.63
C PRO A 50 9.99 -9.63 -20.49
N ALA A 51 9.65 -9.16 -19.27
CA ALA A 51 9.43 -10.05 -18.13
C ALA A 51 8.13 -10.87 -18.31
N ASN A 52 7.00 -10.26 -18.70
CA ASN A 52 5.75 -10.99 -18.94
C ASN A 52 5.90 -12.03 -20.04
N ASN A 53 6.60 -11.69 -21.14
CA ASN A 53 6.90 -12.65 -22.20
C ASN A 53 7.75 -13.83 -21.69
N LEU A 54 8.77 -13.53 -20.85
CA LEU A 54 9.57 -14.57 -20.22
C LEU A 54 8.75 -15.46 -19.29
N MET A 55 7.87 -14.88 -18.45
CA MET A 55 7.03 -15.67 -17.54
C MET A 55 6.07 -16.58 -18.32
N LEU A 56 5.49 -16.11 -19.43
CA LEU A 56 4.68 -16.95 -20.33
C LEU A 56 5.49 -18.11 -20.90
N GLU A 57 6.70 -17.84 -21.43
CA GLU A 57 7.63 -18.87 -21.92
C GLU A 57 7.93 -19.92 -20.84
N LEU A 58 8.18 -19.49 -19.61
CA LEU A 58 8.52 -20.39 -18.51
C LEU A 58 7.34 -21.25 -18.06
N ILE A 59 6.14 -20.70 -18.03
CA ILE A 59 4.91 -21.44 -17.73
C ILE A 59 4.69 -22.53 -18.80
N GLU A 60 4.80 -22.16 -20.08
CA GLU A 60 4.63 -23.10 -21.19
C GLU A 60 5.70 -24.21 -21.16
N ARG A 61 6.99 -23.85 -21.08
CA ARG A 61 8.11 -24.82 -21.04
C ARG A 61 8.06 -25.77 -19.87
N SER A 62 7.51 -25.33 -18.74
CA SER A 62 7.35 -26.16 -17.54
C SER A 62 6.05 -26.96 -17.53
N GLU A 63 5.25 -26.89 -18.62
CA GLU A 63 3.93 -27.53 -18.69
C GLU A 63 3.02 -27.12 -17.51
N GLY A 64 3.06 -25.84 -17.12
CA GLY A 64 2.29 -25.30 -16.00
C GLY A 64 2.83 -25.64 -14.60
N ARG A 65 4.01 -26.24 -14.47
CA ARG A 65 4.64 -26.51 -13.17
C ARG A 65 5.26 -25.25 -12.56
N PHE A 66 5.61 -24.24 -13.36
CA PHE A 66 6.04 -22.94 -12.87
C PHE A 66 4.81 -22.08 -12.61
N LYS A 67 4.66 -21.63 -11.38
CA LYS A 67 3.54 -20.78 -10.93
C LYS A 67 4.07 -19.54 -10.22
N ILE A 68 3.36 -18.45 -10.33
CA ILE A 68 3.74 -17.15 -9.77
C ILE A 68 2.52 -16.39 -9.24
N SER A 69 2.77 -15.45 -8.35
CA SER A 69 1.75 -14.56 -7.81
C SER A 69 2.17 -13.10 -7.96
N TYR A 70 1.20 -12.23 -8.20
CA TYR A 70 1.41 -10.77 -8.29
C TYR A 70 0.50 -10.03 -7.34
N SER A 71 0.95 -8.91 -6.77
CA SER A 71 0.06 -7.81 -6.46
C SER A 71 0.40 -6.63 -7.37
N ILE A 72 -0.63 -5.96 -7.87
CA ILE A 72 -0.49 -4.84 -8.79
C ILE A 72 -1.32 -3.70 -8.25
N SER A 73 -0.69 -2.61 -7.80
CA SER A 73 -1.43 -1.52 -7.18
C SER A 73 -2.47 -0.89 -8.12
N GLY A 74 -3.61 -0.45 -7.55
CA GLY A 74 -4.67 0.18 -8.34
C GLY A 74 -4.19 1.45 -9.05
N VAL A 75 -3.36 2.25 -8.39
CA VAL A 75 -2.80 3.47 -8.97
C VAL A 75 -1.89 3.17 -10.18
N PHE A 76 -1.19 2.02 -10.19
CA PHE A 76 -0.47 1.57 -11.37
C PHE A 76 -1.44 1.13 -12.49
N LEU A 77 -2.46 0.37 -12.13
CA LEU A 77 -3.45 -0.11 -13.10
C LEU A 77 -4.21 1.05 -13.76
N ASP A 78 -4.55 2.11 -12.99
CA ASP A 78 -5.14 3.34 -13.54
C ASP A 78 -4.22 3.99 -14.57
N GLN A 79 -2.95 4.17 -14.23
CA GLN A 79 -1.96 4.73 -15.16
C GLN A 79 -1.77 3.85 -16.41
N ALA A 80 -1.73 2.53 -16.23
CA ALA A 80 -1.60 1.60 -17.32
C ALA A 80 -2.82 1.63 -18.27
N MET A 81 -4.04 1.67 -17.71
CA MET A 81 -5.26 1.79 -18.51
C MET A 81 -5.30 3.09 -19.32
N GLU A 82 -4.79 4.18 -18.75
CA GLU A 82 -4.83 5.51 -19.39
C GLU A 82 -3.69 5.69 -20.41
N PHE A 83 -2.45 5.36 -20.03
CA PHE A 83 -1.26 5.74 -20.81
C PHE A 83 -0.69 4.61 -21.67
N GLU A 84 -0.87 3.34 -21.29
CA GLU A 84 -0.28 2.19 -21.97
C GLU A 84 -1.11 0.90 -21.76
N PRO A 85 -2.34 0.79 -22.34
CA PRO A 85 -3.26 -0.33 -22.09
C PRO A 85 -2.70 -1.72 -22.42
N LYS A 86 -1.70 -1.80 -23.31
CA LYS A 86 -1.02 -3.06 -23.64
C LYS A 86 -0.35 -3.74 -22.45
N ILE A 87 0.01 -2.97 -21.40
CA ILE A 87 0.51 -3.55 -20.15
C ILE A 87 -0.56 -4.46 -19.55
N ILE A 88 -1.81 -3.97 -19.46
CA ILE A 88 -2.94 -4.75 -18.93
C ILE A 88 -3.15 -6.02 -19.76
N GLU A 89 -3.16 -5.91 -21.09
CA GLU A 89 -3.31 -7.06 -21.99
C GLU A 89 -2.23 -8.12 -21.74
N SER A 90 -0.98 -7.71 -21.50
CA SER A 90 0.12 -8.62 -21.21
C SER A 90 -0.05 -9.38 -19.90
N PHE A 91 -0.58 -8.74 -18.86
CA PHE A 91 -0.93 -9.42 -17.60
C PHE A 91 -2.18 -10.29 -17.72
N GLN A 92 -3.15 -9.92 -18.58
CA GLN A 92 -4.31 -10.76 -18.88
C GLN A 92 -3.89 -12.06 -19.57
N CYS A 93 -2.90 -12.03 -20.48
CA CYS A 93 -2.32 -13.25 -21.05
C CYS A 93 -1.75 -14.18 -19.97
N LEU A 94 -1.06 -13.62 -18.97
CA LEU A 94 -0.57 -14.38 -17.82
C LEU A 94 -1.72 -14.96 -16.98
N ALA A 95 -2.77 -14.18 -16.70
CA ALA A 95 -3.95 -14.63 -15.97
C ALA A 95 -4.63 -15.84 -16.64
N GLN A 96 -4.71 -15.84 -17.97
CA GLN A 96 -5.36 -16.89 -18.75
C GLN A 96 -4.63 -18.25 -18.71
N THR A 97 -3.37 -18.29 -18.30
CA THR A 97 -2.61 -19.54 -18.17
C THR A 97 -3.12 -20.45 -17.06
N GLY A 98 -3.84 -19.89 -16.06
CA GLY A 98 -4.21 -20.61 -14.83
C GLY A 98 -3.06 -20.88 -13.88
N CYS A 99 -1.85 -20.38 -14.17
CA CYS A 99 -0.63 -20.56 -13.37
C CYS A 99 -0.23 -19.29 -12.61
N VAL A 100 -1.06 -18.25 -12.69
CA VAL A 100 -0.80 -16.93 -12.12
C VAL A 100 -1.94 -16.52 -11.21
N GLU A 101 -1.60 -16.07 -10.00
CA GLU A 101 -2.53 -15.54 -9.00
C GLU A 101 -2.32 -14.04 -8.83
N PHE A 102 -3.43 -13.30 -8.67
CA PHE A 102 -3.40 -11.88 -8.32
C PHE A 102 -3.92 -11.67 -6.89
N LEU A 103 -3.10 -11.00 -6.07
CA LEU A 103 -3.38 -10.70 -4.67
C LEU A 103 -4.13 -9.38 -4.53
N SER A 104 -4.71 -9.17 -3.33
CA SER A 104 -5.26 -7.88 -2.95
C SER A 104 -4.22 -7.03 -2.19
N GLU A 105 -4.31 -5.71 -2.38
CA GLU A 105 -3.58 -4.70 -1.61
C GLU A 105 -4.44 -3.43 -1.43
N THR A 106 -3.92 -2.36 -0.84
CA THR A 106 -4.57 -1.05 -0.84
C THR A 106 -4.52 -0.45 -2.25
N TYR A 107 -5.65 0.07 -2.75
CA TYR A 107 -5.76 0.56 -4.14
C TYR A 107 -4.69 1.58 -4.51
N TYR A 108 -4.48 2.55 -3.63
CA TYR A 108 -3.57 3.67 -3.87
C TYR A 108 -2.17 3.45 -3.30
N HIS A 109 -1.81 2.21 -2.94
CA HIS A 109 -0.53 1.92 -2.29
C HIS A 109 -0.30 2.80 -1.06
N SER A 110 -1.33 2.94 -0.25
CA SER A 110 -1.40 3.88 0.87
C SER A 110 -1.03 3.25 2.20
N LEU A 111 -0.72 4.09 3.19
CA LEU A 111 -0.53 3.68 4.58
C LEU A 111 -1.84 3.76 5.39
N ALA A 112 -3.01 3.66 4.74
CA ALA A 112 -4.32 3.78 5.38
C ALA A 112 -4.50 2.82 6.56
N SER A 113 -3.89 1.63 6.53
CA SER A 113 -3.93 0.67 7.64
C SER A 113 -3.41 1.23 8.99
N LEU A 114 -2.65 2.34 8.96
CA LEU A 114 -2.09 3.01 10.14
C LEU A 114 -2.90 4.23 10.58
N TYR A 115 -3.83 4.73 9.75
CA TYR A 115 -4.51 6.00 9.96
C TYR A 115 -6.03 5.91 10.00
N SER A 116 -6.65 5.15 9.09
CA SER A 116 -8.10 5.02 8.98
C SER A 116 -8.51 3.61 8.60
N GLU A 117 -9.26 2.95 9.47
CA GLU A 117 -9.80 1.61 9.20
C GLU A 117 -10.85 1.65 8.08
N GLU A 118 -11.65 2.70 8.03
CA GLU A 118 -12.71 2.86 7.02
C GLU A 118 -12.10 3.04 5.64
N GLU A 119 -11.16 3.99 5.49
CA GLU A 119 -10.47 4.23 4.23
C GLU A 119 -9.65 3.01 3.78
N PHE A 120 -8.97 2.35 4.72
CA PHE A 120 -8.27 1.09 4.43
C PHE A 120 -9.23 0.05 3.87
N PHE A 121 -10.40 -0.12 4.49
CA PHE A 121 -11.39 -1.10 4.05
C PHE A 121 -11.92 -0.77 2.65
N GLU A 122 -12.25 0.50 2.39
CA GLU A 122 -12.73 0.96 1.08
C GLU A 122 -11.69 0.72 -0.01
N GLN A 123 -10.43 1.07 0.22
CA GLN A 123 -9.35 0.87 -0.75
C GLN A 123 -9.10 -0.61 -1.05
N VAL A 124 -9.13 -1.48 -0.05
CA VAL A 124 -8.97 -2.93 -0.26
C VAL A 124 -10.13 -3.49 -1.07
N LEU A 125 -11.38 -3.06 -0.78
CA LEU A 125 -12.56 -3.48 -1.53
C LEU A 125 -12.49 -3.01 -2.99
N ASP A 126 -12.19 -1.74 -3.23
CA ASP A 126 -12.06 -1.18 -4.57
C ASP A 126 -10.97 -1.90 -5.38
N HIS A 127 -9.84 -2.23 -4.74
CA HIS A 127 -8.78 -2.99 -5.37
C HIS A 127 -9.23 -4.40 -5.75
N MET A 128 -9.90 -5.13 -4.85
CA MET A 128 -10.43 -6.46 -5.15
C MET A 128 -11.38 -6.42 -6.36
N LEU A 129 -12.28 -5.44 -6.41
CA LEU A 129 -13.21 -5.26 -7.52
C LEU A 129 -12.47 -4.96 -8.84
N LEU A 130 -11.39 -4.17 -8.79
CA LEU A 130 -10.56 -3.90 -9.96
C LEU A 130 -9.88 -5.16 -10.48
N ILE A 131 -9.30 -5.99 -9.60
CA ILE A 131 -8.66 -7.26 -9.97
C ILE A 131 -9.68 -8.21 -10.60
N VAL A 132 -10.86 -8.34 -10.00
CA VAL A 132 -11.94 -9.16 -10.60
C VAL A 132 -12.30 -8.66 -11.99
N ARG A 133 -12.45 -7.34 -12.16
CA ARG A 133 -12.81 -6.73 -13.45
C ARG A 133 -11.76 -6.95 -14.52
N LEU A 134 -10.46 -6.82 -14.19
CA LEU A 134 -9.38 -6.88 -15.18
C LEU A 134 -8.90 -8.30 -15.46
N PHE A 135 -8.85 -9.17 -14.45
CA PHE A 135 -8.21 -10.48 -14.54
C PHE A 135 -9.16 -11.66 -14.27
N GLY A 136 -10.41 -11.40 -13.88
CA GLY A 136 -11.42 -12.44 -13.63
C GLY A 136 -11.15 -13.29 -12.40
N GLN A 137 -10.26 -12.86 -11.51
CA GLN A 137 -9.87 -13.59 -10.30
C GLN A 137 -10.34 -12.84 -9.04
N VAL A 138 -10.85 -13.59 -8.07
CA VAL A 138 -11.14 -13.07 -6.73
C VAL A 138 -9.89 -13.24 -5.87
N PRO A 139 -9.24 -12.15 -5.41
CA PRO A 139 -8.06 -12.25 -4.57
C PRO A 139 -8.34 -13.03 -3.27
N GLN A 140 -7.48 -13.98 -2.95
CA GLN A 140 -7.60 -14.83 -1.76
C GLN A 140 -6.54 -14.56 -0.69
N VAL A 141 -5.54 -13.77 -1.03
CA VAL A 141 -4.41 -13.41 -0.15
C VAL A 141 -4.23 -11.89 -0.18
N PHE A 142 -3.82 -11.35 0.94
CA PHE A 142 -3.60 -9.92 1.12
C PHE A 142 -2.12 -9.60 1.26
N ARG A 143 -1.69 -8.53 0.61
CA ARG A 143 -0.39 -7.89 0.77
C ARG A 143 -0.60 -6.43 1.15
N ASN A 144 -0.17 -6.01 2.34
CA ASN A 144 -0.24 -4.61 2.69
C ASN A 144 0.90 -3.82 2.05
N THR A 145 0.68 -2.52 1.80
CA THR A 145 1.66 -1.57 1.30
C THR A 145 3.02 -1.79 1.95
N GLU A 146 4.08 -1.93 1.12
CA GLU A 146 5.47 -2.10 1.57
C GLU A 146 5.71 -3.30 2.50
N LEU A 147 4.90 -4.36 2.38
CA LEU A 147 4.85 -5.49 3.31
C LEU A 147 4.68 -5.07 4.78
N VAL A 148 4.14 -3.89 5.04
CA VAL A 148 3.88 -3.44 6.41
C VAL A 148 2.91 -4.39 7.08
N TYR A 149 3.39 -5.09 8.10
CA TYR A 149 2.60 -5.99 8.90
C TYR A 149 2.75 -5.69 10.39
N PHE A 150 1.65 -5.80 11.13
CA PHE A 150 1.55 -5.73 12.58
C PHE A 150 0.31 -6.50 13.02
N ASP A 151 0.27 -6.97 14.28
CA ASP A 151 -0.78 -7.90 14.73
C ASP A 151 -2.20 -7.39 14.50
N TYR A 152 -2.44 -6.06 14.64
CA TYR A 152 -3.75 -5.48 14.41
C TYR A 152 -4.20 -5.53 12.94
N LEU A 153 -3.28 -5.63 12.00
CA LEU A 153 -3.62 -5.78 10.57
C LEU A 153 -4.46 -7.03 10.32
N ALA A 154 -4.17 -8.13 11.02
CA ALA A 154 -4.96 -9.36 10.91
C ALA A 154 -6.42 -9.12 11.32
N HIS A 155 -6.67 -8.22 12.29
CA HIS A 155 -8.00 -7.80 12.65
C HIS A 155 -8.68 -6.97 11.55
N LEU A 156 -7.98 -6.06 10.91
CA LEU A 156 -8.52 -5.22 9.84
C LEU A 156 -8.97 -6.06 8.64
N ILE A 157 -8.14 -7.01 8.20
CA ILE A 157 -8.41 -7.82 7.01
C ILE A 157 -9.40 -8.97 7.22
N ARG A 158 -9.81 -9.26 8.47
CA ARG A 158 -10.71 -10.40 8.79
C ARG A 158 -12.03 -10.40 8.01
N LYS A 159 -12.56 -9.20 7.69
CA LYS A 159 -13.85 -9.05 6.99
C LYS A 159 -13.80 -9.53 5.54
N PHE A 160 -12.60 -9.61 4.96
CA PHE A 160 -12.39 -10.04 3.58
C PHE A 160 -12.19 -11.55 3.44
N HIS A 161 -12.07 -12.29 4.56
CA HIS A 161 -11.86 -13.73 4.59
C HIS A 161 -10.63 -14.20 3.79
N PHE A 162 -9.56 -13.41 3.78
CA PHE A 162 -8.31 -13.82 3.16
C PHE A 162 -7.73 -15.06 3.85
N LYS A 163 -7.17 -15.97 3.06
CA LYS A 163 -6.50 -17.19 3.54
C LYS A 163 -5.18 -16.89 4.23
N ALA A 164 -4.47 -15.89 3.72
CA ALA A 164 -3.15 -15.51 4.19
C ALA A 164 -2.87 -14.02 4.01
N VAL A 165 -1.85 -13.56 4.72
CA VAL A 165 -1.23 -12.24 4.56
C VAL A 165 0.27 -12.41 4.43
N LEU A 166 0.89 -11.57 3.59
CA LEU A 166 2.34 -11.55 3.39
C LEU A 166 3.02 -10.60 4.38
N ALA A 167 4.20 -11.00 4.85
CA ALA A 167 5.03 -10.15 5.72
C ALA A 167 6.52 -10.40 5.50
N GLU A 168 7.36 -9.52 6.06
CA GLU A 168 8.81 -9.67 6.06
C GLU A 168 9.25 -10.75 7.07
N GLY A 169 10.20 -11.59 6.66
CA GLY A 169 10.79 -12.62 7.50
C GLY A 169 12.00 -12.12 8.29
N TRP A 170 11.84 -11.04 9.04
CA TRP A 170 12.93 -10.38 9.76
C TRP A 170 13.45 -11.20 10.95
N ASP A 171 14.78 -11.39 11.02
CA ASP A 171 15.43 -12.21 12.04
C ASP A 171 15.14 -11.74 13.49
N ALA A 172 14.97 -10.43 13.71
CA ALA A 172 14.66 -9.90 15.05
C ALA A 172 13.28 -10.37 15.57
N ILE A 173 12.32 -10.57 14.68
CA ILE A 173 10.99 -11.11 15.01
C ILE A 173 11.02 -12.63 15.04
N LEU A 174 11.72 -13.24 14.11
CA LEU A 174 11.81 -14.71 14.01
C LEU A 174 12.57 -15.32 15.20
N GLY A 175 13.64 -14.66 15.68
CA GLY A 175 14.53 -15.22 16.68
C GLY A 175 15.17 -16.52 16.17
N TRP A 176 14.85 -17.65 16.79
CA TRP A 176 15.33 -18.97 16.37
C TRP A 176 14.51 -19.62 15.25
N ARG A 177 13.37 -19.02 14.88
CA ARG A 177 12.46 -19.54 13.86
C ARG A 177 12.99 -19.28 12.45
N SER A 178 12.39 -19.95 11.46
CA SER A 178 12.75 -19.80 10.06
C SER A 178 11.62 -19.15 9.25
N PRO A 179 11.91 -18.29 8.28
CA PRO A 179 10.89 -17.74 7.38
C PRO A 179 10.33 -18.78 6.40
N ASN A 180 10.93 -19.98 6.36
CA ASN A 180 10.53 -21.06 5.44
C ASN A 180 9.39 -21.94 6.00
N PHE A 181 8.66 -21.46 6.99
CA PHE A 181 7.47 -22.12 7.53
C PHE A 181 6.27 -21.16 7.49
N VAL A 182 5.09 -21.74 7.36
CA VAL A 182 3.83 -20.99 7.51
C VAL A 182 3.55 -20.79 8.99
N TYR A 183 3.21 -19.57 9.38
CA TYR A 183 2.79 -19.22 10.73
C TYR A 183 1.32 -18.84 10.75
N GLU A 184 0.77 -18.67 11.93
CA GLU A 184 -0.54 -18.08 12.16
C GLU A 184 -0.38 -16.70 12.77
N THR A 185 -1.23 -15.76 12.39
CA THR A 185 -1.22 -14.41 12.94
C THR A 185 -1.69 -14.41 14.40
N GLN A 186 -1.21 -13.46 15.19
CA GLN A 186 -1.66 -13.29 16.56
C GLN A 186 -3.10 -12.74 16.59
N GLY A 187 -3.99 -13.40 17.33
CA GLY A 187 -5.34 -12.91 17.62
C GLY A 187 -6.42 -13.34 16.63
N PHE A 188 -6.13 -13.48 15.35
CA PHE A 188 -7.06 -13.97 14.33
C PHE A 188 -6.40 -15.05 13.49
N PRO A 189 -7.11 -16.16 13.16
CA PRO A 189 -6.52 -17.30 12.47
C PRO A 189 -6.40 -17.04 10.95
N VAL A 190 -5.49 -16.16 10.56
CA VAL A 190 -5.06 -15.95 9.18
C VAL A 190 -3.63 -16.49 9.05
N LYS A 191 -3.29 -17.14 7.95
CA LYS A 191 -1.94 -17.63 7.74
C LYS A 191 -1.00 -16.47 7.40
N LEU A 192 0.19 -16.51 7.99
CA LEU A 192 1.24 -15.53 7.81
C LEU A 192 2.36 -16.16 6.99
N LEU A 193 2.58 -15.65 5.78
CA LEU A 193 3.58 -16.12 4.84
C LEU A 193 4.73 -15.14 4.81
N LEU A 194 5.92 -15.60 5.11
CA LEU A 194 7.08 -14.75 5.37
C LEU A 194 8.05 -14.74 4.20
N LYS A 195 8.47 -13.54 3.78
CA LYS A 195 9.56 -13.37 2.81
C LYS A 195 10.84 -14.02 3.33
N ASN A 196 11.43 -14.92 2.54
CA ASN A 196 12.83 -15.28 2.73
C ASN A 196 13.69 -14.15 2.16
N TYR A 197 13.95 -13.13 2.99
CA TYR A 197 14.61 -11.91 2.53
C TYR A 197 16.04 -12.17 2.04
N ARG A 198 16.73 -13.16 2.63
CA ARG A 198 18.11 -13.46 2.23
C ARG A 198 18.19 -13.92 0.78
N LEU A 199 17.36 -14.88 0.41
CA LEU A 199 17.31 -15.40 -0.96
C LEU A 199 16.66 -14.40 -1.92
N SER A 200 15.62 -13.68 -1.49
CA SER A 200 14.97 -12.64 -2.31
C SER A 200 15.93 -11.51 -2.64
N ASP A 201 16.67 -11.02 -1.64
CA ASP A 201 17.62 -9.90 -1.80
C ASP A 201 18.88 -10.33 -2.58
N ASP A 202 19.22 -11.63 -2.61
CA ASP A 202 20.29 -12.15 -3.47
C ASP A 202 19.96 -11.95 -4.96
N ILE A 203 18.68 -12.07 -5.33
CA ILE A 203 18.20 -11.79 -6.69
C ILE A 203 18.00 -10.29 -6.89
N ALA A 204 17.26 -9.62 -5.98
CA ALA A 204 16.81 -8.26 -6.19
C ALA A 204 17.94 -7.23 -6.11
N PHE A 205 18.87 -7.38 -5.15
CA PHE A 205 19.87 -6.35 -4.83
C PHE A 205 21.31 -6.80 -5.08
N ARG A 206 21.64 -8.07 -4.83
CA ARG A 206 23.02 -8.54 -4.90
C ARG A 206 23.43 -9.13 -6.24
N PHE A 207 22.48 -9.39 -7.14
CA PHE A 207 22.70 -10.11 -8.40
C PHE A 207 23.86 -9.55 -9.25
N SER A 208 23.87 -8.23 -9.46
CA SER A 208 24.89 -7.55 -10.27
C SER A 208 26.13 -7.09 -9.47
N ASN A 209 26.12 -7.25 -8.14
CA ASN A 209 27.24 -6.82 -7.30
C ASN A 209 28.42 -7.79 -7.40
N LYS A 210 29.47 -7.37 -8.14
CA LYS A 210 30.67 -8.18 -8.38
C LYS A 210 31.52 -8.41 -7.13
N ASP A 211 31.38 -7.54 -6.11
CA ASP A 211 32.10 -7.65 -4.84
C ASP A 211 31.40 -8.58 -3.85
N TRP A 212 30.18 -8.97 -4.16
CA TRP A 212 29.45 -9.94 -3.32
C TRP A 212 30.06 -11.35 -3.44
N LYS A 213 30.29 -12.00 -2.30
CA LYS A 213 30.89 -13.36 -2.25
C LYS A 213 30.09 -14.42 -3.02
N GLY A 214 28.80 -14.18 -3.22
CA GLY A 214 27.93 -15.04 -4.01
C GLY A 214 27.98 -14.80 -5.51
N TRP A 215 28.69 -13.76 -5.98
CA TRP A 215 28.79 -13.47 -7.41
C TRP A 215 29.71 -14.47 -8.14
N PRO A 216 29.45 -14.86 -9.40
CA PRO A 216 28.18 -14.66 -10.12
C PRO A 216 27.09 -15.59 -9.57
N LEU A 217 25.83 -15.06 -9.51
CA LEU A 217 24.69 -15.88 -9.17
C LEU A 217 24.15 -16.56 -10.42
N THR A 218 24.32 -17.88 -10.49
CA THR A 218 23.75 -18.71 -11.58
C THR A 218 22.49 -19.42 -11.12
N ALA A 219 21.64 -19.84 -12.05
CA ALA A 219 20.41 -20.58 -11.76
C ALA A 219 20.69 -21.88 -10.98
N ASP A 220 21.70 -22.66 -11.42
CA ASP A 220 22.07 -23.91 -10.72
C ASP A 220 22.59 -23.64 -9.30
N LYS A 221 23.37 -22.57 -9.10
CA LYS A 221 23.88 -22.20 -7.78
C LYS A 221 22.72 -21.82 -6.85
N PHE A 222 21.78 -21.00 -7.32
CA PHE A 222 20.61 -20.61 -6.55
C PHE A 222 19.71 -21.82 -6.26
N ALA A 223 19.46 -22.67 -7.26
CA ALA A 223 18.71 -23.91 -7.08
C ALA A 223 19.33 -24.82 -6.01
N ASN A 224 20.66 -24.93 -5.95
CA ASN A 224 21.35 -25.67 -4.90
C ASN A 224 21.10 -25.09 -3.50
N TRP A 225 21.02 -23.76 -3.37
CA TRP A 225 20.65 -23.13 -2.09
C TRP A 225 19.20 -23.43 -1.70
N VAL A 226 18.28 -23.37 -2.66
CA VAL A 226 16.88 -23.78 -2.46
C VAL A 226 16.80 -25.25 -2.02
N HIS A 227 17.50 -26.13 -2.72
CA HIS A 227 17.51 -27.55 -2.40
C HIS A 227 18.16 -27.87 -1.04
N SER A 228 19.08 -27.03 -0.56
CA SER A 228 19.71 -27.21 0.76
C SER A 228 18.75 -27.03 1.93
N ILE A 229 17.59 -26.37 1.69
CA ILE A 229 16.54 -26.16 2.70
C ILE A 229 15.67 -27.43 2.88
N ASN A 230 15.90 -28.47 2.07
CA ASN A 230 15.13 -29.70 2.17
C ASN A 230 15.15 -30.31 3.59
N GLY A 231 13.97 -30.64 4.10
CA GLY A 231 13.78 -31.15 5.46
C GLY A 231 13.77 -30.11 6.56
N SER A 232 13.99 -28.83 6.23
CA SER A 232 14.01 -27.72 7.19
C SER A 232 13.06 -26.54 6.83
N GLY A 233 12.05 -26.78 5.99
CA GLY A 233 11.06 -25.79 5.59
C GLY A 233 9.84 -26.43 4.91
N GLN A 234 8.75 -25.67 4.88
CA GLN A 234 7.50 -25.98 4.15
C GLN A 234 7.48 -25.26 2.81
N ALA A 235 7.84 -23.96 2.78
CA ALA A 235 7.87 -23.13 1.60
C ALA A 235 9.06 -22.17 1.62
N ILE A 236 9.48 -21.73 0.44
CA ILE A 236 10.52 -20.71 0.24
C ILE A 236 9.88 -19.57 -0.51
N ASN A 237 9.61 -18.46 0.20
CA ASN A 237 8.92 -17.31 -0.31
C ASN A 237 9.91 -16.28 -0.88
N LEU A 238 9.98 -16.19 -2.20
CA LEU A 238 10.80 -15.26 -2.95
C LEU A 238 9.93 -14.04 -3.33
N PHE A 239 9.92 -13.03 -2.46
CA PHE A 239 9.12 -11.82 -2.64
C PHE A 239 10.00 -10.65 -3.06
N MET A 240 9.68 -9.99 -4.15
CA MET A 240 10.45 -8.85 -4.67
C MET A 240 9.60 -7.99 -5.60
N ASP A 241 10.08 -6.78 -5.87
CA ASP A 241 9.52 -5.93 -6.90
C ASP A 241 9.73 -6.56 -8.29
N TYR A 242 8.72 -6.48 -9.13
CA TYR A 242 8.80 -7.01 -10.49
C TYR A 242 9.79 -6.23 -11.36
N GLU A 243 9.98 -4.96 -11.04
CA GLU A 243 10.97 -4.07 -11.63
C GLU A 243 12.41 -4.53 -11.42
N THR A 244 12.63 -5.53 -10.55
CA THR A 244 13.89 -6.28 -10.45
C THR A 244 14.34 -6.76 -11.83
N PHE A 245 13.42 -7.21 -12.69
CA PHE A 245 13.73 -7.73 -14.01
C PHE A 245 13.71 -6.64 -15.07
N GLY A 246 14.84 -6.00 -15.31
CA GLY A 246 15.08 -5.05 -16.38
C GLY A 246 15.23 -3.60 -15.95
N GLU A 247 14.74 -3.20 -14.79
CA GLU A 247 14.89 -1.83 -14.29
C GLU A 247 15.89 -1.74 -13.14
N HIS A 248 15.78 -2.56 -12.08
CA HIS A 248 16.77 -2.59 -10.99
C HIS A 248 18.00 -3.41 -11.39
N GLN A 249 17.79 -4.58 -11.99
CA GLN A 249 18.82 -5.40 -12.60
C GLN A 249 18.64 -5.30 -14.13
N TRP A 250 19.50 -4.57 -14.79
CA TRP A 250 19.39 -4.33 -16.23
C TRP A 250 19.62 -5.61 -17.03
N GLU A 251 19.18 -5.63 -18.28
CA GLU A 251 19.31 -6.78 -19.15
C GLU A 251 20.74 -7.28 -19.31
N ASP A 252 21.71 -6.35 -19.39
CA ASP A 252 23.15 -6.64 -19.50
C ASP A 252 23.78 -7.31 -18.27
N THR A 253 23.10 -7.25 -17.13
CA THR A 253 23.51 -8.03 -15.92
C THR A 253 23.31 -9.52 -16.10
N GLY A 254 22.48 -9.93 -17.06
CA GLY A 254 22.11 -11.33 -17.31
C GLY A 254 20.92 -11.81 -16.47
N ILE A 255 20.16 -10.91 -15.81
CA ILE A 255 19.03 -11.27 -14.93
C ILE A 255 17.94 -12.07 -15.68
N PHE A 256 17.61 -11.70 -16.91
CA PHE A 256 16.63 -12.44 -17.70
C PHE A 256 17.12 -13.84 -18.05
N ASN A 257 18.43 -14.00 -18.33
CA ASN A 257 19.00 -15.31 -18.57
C ASN A 257 19.02 -16.18 -17.32
N PHE A 258 19.32 -15.57 -16.17
CA PHE A 258 19.20 -16.26 -14.88
C PHE A 258 17.76 -16.75 -14.66
N MET A 259 16.77 -15.88 -14.82
CA MET A 259 15.36 -16.26 -14.62
C MET A 259 14.88 -17.29 -15.61
N ARG A 260 15.35 -17.25 -16.89
CA ARG A 260 15.01 -18.25 -17.91
C ARG A 260 15.40 -19.67 -17.52
N HIS A 261 16.46 -19.84 -16.75
CA HIS A 261 16.96 -21.17 -16.35
C HIS A 261 16.58 -21.55 -14.92
N LEU A 262 16.17 -20.60 -14.10
CA LEU A 262 15.91 -20.83 -12.67
C LEU A 262 14.80 -21.88 -12.42
N PRO A 263 13.61 -21.80 -13.03
CA PRO A 263 12.55 -22.76 -12.77
C PRO A 263 12.97 -24.18 -13.15
N GLU A 264 13.63 -24.38 -14.29
CA GLU A 264 14.13 -25.68 -14.71
C GLU A 264 15.17 -26.23 -13.72
N ALA A 265 16.12 -25.39 -13.26
CA ALA A 265 17.13 -25.79 -12.30
C ALA A 265 16.53 -26.21 -10.95
N ILE A 266 15.51 -25.50 -10.47
CA ILE A 266 14.78 -25.84 -9.24
C ILE A 266 13.99 -27.16 -9.43
N LEU A 267 13.28 -27.31 -10.56
CA LEU A 267 12.46 -28.50 -10.86
C LEU A 267 13.27 -29.76 -11.20
N LYS A 268 14.61 -29.71 -11.30
CA LYS A 268 15.46 -30.90 -11.41
C LYS A 268 15.32 -31.81 -10.21
N HIS A 269 15.00 -31.30 -9.03
CA HIS A 269 14.71 -32.13 -7.89
C HIS A 269 13.23 -32.56 -7.93
N PRO A 270 12.94 -33.89 -7.90
CA PRO A 270 11.58 -34.38 -8.17
C PRO A 270 10.53 -33.98 -7.16
N ASP A 271 10.94 -33.67 -5.92
CA ASP A 271 10.02 -33.28 -4.84
C ASP A 271 9.84 -31.74 -4.70
N THR A 272 10.49 -30.95 -5.55
CA THR A 272 10.33 -29.49 -5.55
C THR A 272 9.29 -29.08 -6.56
N ASP A 273 8.40 -28.17 -6.17
CA ASP A 273 7.40 -27.59 -7.04
C ASP A 273 7.30 -26.06 -6.83
N PHE A 274 6.63 -25.40 -7.76
CA PHE A 274 6.20 -24.02 -7.60
C PHE A 274 4.73 -23.98 -7.24
N VAL A 275 4.39 -23.09 -6.33
CA VAL A 275 3.01 -22.86 -5.86
C VAL A 275 2.71 -21.36 -5.90
N THR A 276 1.43 -21.02 -6.08
CA THR A 276 0.96 -19.68 -5.79
C THR A 276 0.83 -19.46 -4.29
N VAL A 277 0.67 -18.21 -3.88
CA VAL A 277 0.56 -17.85 -2.45
C VAL A 277 -0.66 -18.52 -1.80
N SER A 278 -1.80 -18.55 -2.49
CA SER A 278 -3.01 -19.22 -1.97
C SER A 278 -2.86 -20.75 -1.93
N GLU A 279 -2.18 -21.35 -2.90
CA GLU A 279 -1.87 -22.79 -2.88
C GLU A 279 -0.93 -23.15 -1.73
N GLU A 280 0.07 -22.31 -1.41
CA GLU A 280 0.91 -22.45 -0.23
C GLU A 280 0.06 -22.41 1.03
N ALA A 281 -0.81 -21.42 1.14
CA ALA A 281 -1.71 -21.28 2.27
C ALA A 281 -2.66 -22.49 2.42
N ASP A 282 -3.16 -23.06 1.34
CA ASP A 282 -4.02 -24.24 1.39
C ASP A 282 -3.25 -25.52 1.77
N ARG A 283 -2.01 -25.65 1.29
CA ARG A 283 -1.19 -26.86 1.44
C ARG A 283 -0.65 -27.06 2.86
N TYR A 284 -0.16 -25.97 3.48
CA TYR A 284 0.59 -26.07 4.73
C TYR A 284 -0.19 -25.60 5.94
N GLN A 285 -0.11 -26.37 7.02
CA GLN A 285 -0.63 -25.94 8.31
C GLN A 285 0.41 -25.07 9.04
N PRO A 286 -0.01 -24.05 9.77
CA PRO A 286 0.88 -23.22 10.57
C PRO A 286 1.64 -24.07 11.60
N VAL A 287 2.93 -23.81 11.74
CA VAL A 287 3.77 -24.49 12.76
C VAL A 287 3.67 -23.81 14.13
N GLY A 288 3.06 -22.66 14.20
CA GLY A 288 2.86 -21.89 15.43
C GLY A 288 2.41 -20.47 15.12
N THR A 289 2.13 -19.72 16.17
CA THR A 289 1.75 -18.30 16.08
C THR A 289 2.99 -17.41 16.09
N LEU A 290 2.99 -16.36 15.28
CA LEU A 290 4.01 -15.32 15.26
C LEU A 290 3.35 -13.97 15.54
N SER A 291 3.91 -13.22 16.50
CA SER A 291 3.45 -11.90 16.88
C SER A 291 4.42 -10.83 16.38
N MET A 292 3.87 -9.78 15.78
CA MET A 292 4.55 -8.54 15.39
C MET A 292 3.79 -7.36 16.00
N PRO A 293 4.06 -7.02 17.27
CA PRO A 293 3.30 -5.99 18.00
C PRO A 293 3.53 -4.57 17.47
N HIS A 294 4.59 -4.38 16.71
CA HIS A 294 4.92 -3.12 16.05
C HIS A 294 5.03 -3.34 14.54
N PRO A 295 4.73 -2.30 13.72
CA PRO A 295 4.83 -2.41 12.27
C PRO A 295 6.24 -2.81 11.81
N VAL A 296 6.29 -3.89 11.03
CA VAL A 296 7.48 -4.39 10.33
C VAL A 296 7.25 -4.22 8.84
N SER A 297 8.28 -3.84 8.09
CA SER A 297 8.25 -3.62 6.65
C SER A 297 9.45 -4.30 5.98
N TRP A 298 9.45 -4.41 4.67
CA TRP A 298 10.62 -4.89 3.94
C TRP A 298 11.63 -3.78 3.58
N ALA A 299 11.28 -2.51 3.85
CA ALA A 299 12.12 -1.38 3.50
C ALA A 299 13.27 -1.20 4.49
N ASP A 300 14.40 -0.77 3.97
CA ASP A 300 15.63 -0.44 4.67
C ASP A 300 16.18 -1.58 5.57
N THR A 301 17.27 -1.33 6.27
CA THR A 301 17.87 -2.26 7.23
C THR A 301 17.11 -2.33 8.54
N GLU A 302 16.43 -1.25 8.91
CA GLU A 302 15.65 -1.13 10.14
C GLU A 302 14.39 -1.99 10.12
N ARG A 303 13.89 -2.35 8.94
CA ARG A 303 12.68 -3.17 8.77
C ARG A 303 11.46 -2.63 9.52
N ASP A 304 11.35 -1.32 9.67
CA ASP A 304 10.27 -0.61 10.33
C ASP A 304 9.57 0.38 9.37
N ILE A 305 8.75 1.28 9.89
CA ILE A 305 8.02 2.29 9.09
C ILE A 305 8.72 3.65 9.04
N SER A 306 9.94 3.76 9.52
CA SER A 306 10.66 5.03 9.59
C SER A 306 11.08 5.59 8.22
N ALA A 307 11.01 4.78 7.17
CA ALA A 307 11.13 5.25 5.79
C ALA A 307 10.00 6.24 5.39
N TRP A 308 8.82 6.13 6.01
CA TRP A 308 7.64 6.97 5.76
C TRP A 308 7.26 7.88 6.92
N LEU A 309 7.69 7.56 8.14
CA LEU A 309 7.31 8.24 9.39
C LEU A 309 8.55 8.60 10.25
N GLY A 310 9.73 8.70 9.65
CA GLY A 310 10.99 8.91 10.34
C GLY A 310 11.25 10.35 10.78
N ASN A 311 10.62 11.33 10.15
CA ASN A 311 10.82 12.76 10.46
C ASN A 311 9.51 13.54 10.57
N ASP A 312 9.59 14.79 11.02
CA ASP A 312 8.41 15.62 11.27
C ASP A 312 7.69 16.08 9.99
N MET A 313 8.41 16.20 8.86
CA MET A 313 7.81 16.53 7.56
C MET A 313 6.86 15.40 7.13
N GLN A 314 7.31 14.16 7.20
CA GLN A 314 6.53 12.98 6.85
C GLN A 314 5.29 12.85 7.75
N LYS A 315 5.50 12.93 9.08
CA LYS A 315 4.41 12.81 10.06
C LYS A 315 3.38 13.92 9.93
N GLY A 316 3.86 15.16 9.70
CA GLY A 316 2.99 16.33 9.54
C GLY A 316 2.14 16.24 8.26
N ALA A 317 2.76 15.87 7.14
CA ALA A 317 2.08 15.72 5.86
C ALA A 317 1.02 14.60 5.90
N LEU A 318 1.36 13.41 6.44
CA LEU A 318 0.41 12.30 6.58
C LEU A 318 -0.76 12.67 7.49
N ARG A 319 -0.49 13.26 8.66
CA ARG A 319 -1.56 13.68 9.57
C ARG A 319 -2.49 14.68 8.90
N ALA A 320 -1.94 15.76 8.30
CA ALA A 320 -2.74 16.78 7.64
C ALA A 320 -3.59 16.22 6.50
N LEU A 321 -3.11 15.19 5.79
CA LEU A 321 -3.86 14.54 4.73
C LEU A 321 -5.01 13.70 5.27
N TYR A 322 -4.78 12.86 6.30
CA TYR A 322 -5.83 12.01 6.86
C TYR A 322 -6.83 12.77 7.73
N ASP A 323 -6.45 13.91 8.32
CA ASP A 323 -7.37 14.81 9.04
C ASP A 323 -8.47 15.40 8.13
N LEU A 324 -8.32 15.30 6.80
CA LEU A 324 -9.33 15.74 5.82
C LEU A 324 -10.44 14.69 5.56
N GLU A 325 -10.29 13.46 6.00
CA GLU A 325 -11.16 12.34 5.62
C GLU A 325 -12.66 12.66 5.79
N GLU A 326 -13.07 13.08 6.98
CA GLU A 326 -14.48 13.38 7.28
C GLU A 326 -15.03 14.47 6.35
N LYS A 327 -14.29 15.57 6.19
CA LYS A 327 -14.69 16.68 5.32
C LYS A 327 -14.88 16.24 3.87
N ILE A 328 -13.93 15.46 3.35
CA ILE A 328 -13.96 15.00 1.96
C ILE A 328 -15.14 14.06 1.73
N LYS A 329 -15.34 13.09 2.63
CA LYS A 329 -16.48 12.16 2.56
C LYS A 329 -17.83 12.89 2.68
N GLU A 330 -17.90 13.97 3.46
CA GLU A 330 -19.08 14.82 3.58
C GLU A 330 -19.42 15.55 2.25
N THR A 331 -18.42 15.93 1.45
CA THR A 331 -18.66 16.56 0.15
C THR A 331 -19.43 15.69 -0.82
N LYS A 332 -19.31 14.38 -0.73
CA LYS A 332 -19.80 13.39 -1.71
C LYS A 332 -19.30 13.66 -3.14
N ASP A 333 -18.24 14.43 -3.28
CA ASP A 333 -17.60 14.76 -4.53
C ASP A 333 -16.56 13.70 -4.87
N LEU A 334 -16.82 12.93 -5.93
CA LEU A 334 -15.98 11.78 -6.32
C LEU A 334 -14.61 12.22 -6.84
N ASP A 335 -14.49 13.40 -7.43
CA ASP A 335 -13.22 13.91 -7.94
C ASP A 335 -12.32 14.36 -6.79
N LEU A 336 -12.89 15.04 -5.79
CA LEU A 336 -12.16 15.36 -4.56
C LEU A 336 -11.74 14.10 -3.81
N LEU A 337 -12.63 13.11 -3.67
CA LEU A 337 -12.32 11.84 -3.03
C LEU A 337 -11.19 11.11 -3.77
N LYS A 338 -11.26 11.02 -5.11
CA LYS A 338 -10.21 10.43 -5.93
C LYS A 338 -8.87 11.13 -5.76
N THR A 339 -8.85 12.46 -5.81
CA THR A 339 -7.64 13.26 -5.64
C THR A 339 -7.02 13.03 -4.25
N TRP A 340 -7.82 13.05 -3.19
CA TRP A 340 -7.37 12.75 -1.83
C TRP A 340 -6.74 11.37 -1.72
N ARG A 341 -7.34 10.37 -2.33
CA ARG A 341 -6.83 9.00 -2.36
C ARG A 341 -5.52 8.88 -3.13
N GLN A 342 -5.41 9.57 -4.26
CA GLN A 342 -4.16 9.62 -5.04
C GLN A 342 -3.01 10.26 -4.25
N LEU A 343 -3.29 11.26 -3.42
CA LEU A 343 -2.31 11.90 -2.53
C LEU A 343 -1.89 11.00 -1.36
N GLN A 344 -2.59 9.91 -1.07
CA GLN A 344 -2.24 8.95 -0.02
C GLN A 344 -1.12 7.97 -0.42
N THR A 345 -0.71 7.93 -1.70
CA THR A 345 0.35 7.03 -2.17
C THR A 345 1.60 7.17 -1.31
N SER A 346 2.09 6.05 -0.76
CA SER A 346 3.17 6.04 0.24
C SER A 346 4.47 6.67 -0.25
N ASP A 347 4.73 6.59 -1.57
CA ASP A 347 5.91 7.18 -2.21
C ASP A 347 6.05 8.67 -1.97
N HIS A 348 4.96 9.43 -1.90
CA HIS A 348 5.02 10.86 -1.62
C HIS A 348 5.72 11.14 -0.29
N PHE A 349 5.48 10.31 0.72
CA PHE A 349 6.08 10.44 2.05
C PHE A 349 7.49 9.85 2.07
N TYR A 350 7.73 8.78 1.31
CA TYR A 350 9.07 8.23 1.15
C TYR A 350 10.04 9.25 0.55
N TYR A 351 9.62 10.04 -0.45
CA TYR A 351 10.44 11.10 -1.04
C TYR A 351 10.84 12.20 -0.07
N MET A 352 10.14 12.34 1.07
CA MET A 352 10.47 13.28 2.16
C MET A 352 11.42 12.66 3.20
N CYS A 353 11.86 11.39 3.03
CA CYS A 353 12.74 10.73 3.96
C CYS A 353 14.14 11.34 3.93
N THR A 354 14.69 11.64 5.12
CA THR A 354 16.02 12.26 5.28
C THR A 354 17.09 11.27 5.74
N LYS A 355 16.77 10.00 5.88
CA LYS A 355 17.73 8.96 6.24
C LYS A 355 18.76 8.74 5.12
N TRP A 356 19.98 8.39 5.52
CA TRP A 356 20.96 7.84 4.58
C TRP A 356 20.65 6.37 4.35
N PHE A 357 20.37 6.03 3.10
CA PHE A 357 20.03 4.67 2.71
C PHE A 357 21.28 3.84 2.51
N SER A 358 21.42 2.76 3.26
CA SER A 358 22.50 1.79 3.12
C SER A 358 22.23 0.71 2.08
N ASP A 359 20.98 0.52 1.66
CA ASP A 359 20.51 -0.61 0.83
C ASP A 359 20.16 -0.24 -0.60
N GLY A 360 20.95 0.66 -1.19
CA GLY A 360 20.78 0.99 -2.60
C GLY A 360 19.49 1.78 -2.88
N ASP A 361 19.65 2.85 -3.56
CA ASP A 361 18.70 3.91 -3.86
C ASP A 361 17.50 3.50 -4.74
N VAL A 362 16.79 2.39 -4.46
CA VAL A 362 15.64 1.95 -5.28
C VAL A 362 14.66 3.09 -5.44
N HIS A 363 14.34 3.78 -4.35
CA HIS A 363 13.41 4.90 -4.40
C HIS A 363 13.99 6.20 -4.95
N LYS A 364 15.32 6.42 -4.83
CA LYS A 364 15.99 7.54 -5.51
C LYS A 364 15.91 7.43 -7.02
N TYR A 365 15.93 6.21 -7.55
CA TYR A 365 15.88 5.98 -8.99
C TYR A 365 14.57 6.51 -9.60
N PHE A 366 13.46 6.39 -8.88
CA PHE A 366 12.15 6.86 -9.31
C PHE A 366 11.74 8.22 -8.70
N ASN A 367 12.61 8.81 -7.84
CA ASN A 367 12.31 10.09 -7.20
C ASN A 367 12.26 11.22 -8.22
N ALA A 368 11.14 11.95 -8.21
CA ALA A 368 10.92 13.09 -9.08
C ALA A 368 11.65 14.36 -8.62
N TYR A 369 12.18 14.36 -7.39
CA TYR A 369 12.68 15.54 -6.68
C TYR A 369 14.16 15.40 -6.37
N GLU A 370 14.88 16.54 -6.31
CA GLU A 370 16.30 16.54 -6.03
C GLU A 370 16.60 16.34 -4.54
N ARG A 371 15.71 16.82 -3.67
CA ARG A 371 15.87 16.78 -2.20
C ARG A 371 14.56 16.42 -1.50
N PRO A 372 14.64 15.80 -0.32
CA PRO A 372 13.44 15.52 0.48
C PRO A 372 12.62 16.76 0.85
N HIS A 373 13.29 17.89 1.06
CA HIS A 373 12.61 19.16 1.34
C HIS A 373 11.81 19.68 0.14
N ASP A 374 12.29 19.48 -1.09
CA ASP A 374 11.59 19.87 -2.29
C ASP A 374 10.30 19.04 -2.43
N ALA A 375 10.37 17.73 -2.18
CA ALA A 375 9.21 16.85 -2.14
C ALA A 375 8.17 17.33 -1.12
N TYR A 376 8.62 17.69 0.09
CA TYR A 376 7.76 18.21 1.14
C TYR A 376 7.09 19.53 0.75
N ILE A 377 7.85 20.48 0.18
CA ILE A 377 7.34 21.80 -0.22
C ILE A 377 6.26 21.64 -1.29
N TYR A 378 6.52 20.90 -2.36
CA TYR A 378 5.55 20.72 -3.44
C TYR A 378 4.29 19.98 -2.96
N PHE A 379 4.46 18.92 -2.18
CA PHE A 379 3.34 18.19 -1.61
C PHE A 379 2.50 19.07 -0.68
N THR A 380 3.16 19.87 0.18
CA THR A 380 2.45 20.76 1.12
C THR A 380 1.70 21.87 0.39
N ASN A 381 2.29 22.45 -0.68
CA ASN A 381 1.59 23.43 -1.50
C ASN A 381 0.34 22.82 -2.16
N VAL A 382 0.44 21.61 -2.71
CA VAL A 382 -0.73 20.89 -3.22
C VAL A 382 -1.77 20.67 -2.12
N LEU A 383 -1.34 20.26 -0.93
CA LEU A 383 -2.26 20.00 0.16
C LEU A 383 -2.98 21.27 0.62
N VAL A 384 -2.29 22.41 0.69
CA VAL A 384 -2.90 23.72 1.02
C VAL A 384 -3.97 24.11 0.00
N ASP A 385 -3.67 23.99 -1.29
CA ASP A 385 -4.63 24.26 -2.36
C ASP A 385 -5.84 23.31 -2.28
N PHE A 386 -5.56 22.03 -2.11
CA PHE A 386 -6.58 21.01 -2.02
C PHE A 386 -7.52 21.22 -0.83
N VAL A 387 -6.99 21.58 0.35
CA VAL A 387 -7.80 21.95 1.53
C VAL A 387 -8.74 23.12 1.22
N SER A 388 -8.24 24.19 0.56
CA SER A 388 -9.09 25.32 0.18
C SER A 388 -10.24 24.88 -0.72
N ARG A 389 -10.00 24.01 -1.70
CA ARG A 389 -11.04 23.48 -2.59
C ARG A 389 -12.09 22.64 -1.85
N VAL A 390 -11.65 21.85 -0.88
CA VAL A 390 -12.57 21.07 -0.04
C VAL A 390 -13.43 22.00 0.81
N ASP A 391 -12.83 23.03 1.41
CA ASP A 391 -13.56 24.01 2.23
C ASP A 391 -14.55 24.83 1.38
N ASP A 392 -14.17 25.23 0.16
CA ASP A 392 -15.07 25.90 -0.80
C ASP A 392 -16.26 25.00 -1.16
N ARG A 393 -16.02 23.72 -1.41
CA ARG A 393 -17.08 22.74 -1.73
C ARG A 393 -18.03 22.54 -0.56
N ILE A 394 -17.55 22.46 0.65
CA ILE A 394 -18.39 22.41 1.87
C ILE A 394 -19.23 23.68 1.99
N ALA A 395 -18.64 24.86 1.77
CA ALA A 395 -19.37 26.12 1.81
C ALA A 395 -20.50 26.17 0.76
N GLU A 396 -20.25 25.69 -0.47
CA GLU A 396 -21.30 25.56 -1.50
C GLU A 396 -22.44 24.66 -1.07
N ILE A 397 -22.12 23.47 -0.50
CA ILE A 397 -23.13 22.53 -0.02
C ILE A 397 -23.97 23.16 1.09
N CYS A 398 -23.35 23.83 2.07
CA CYS A 398 -24.06 24.54 3.14
C CYS A 398 -24.97 25.64 2.60
N ALA A 399 -24.51 26.42 1.60
CA ALA A 399 -25.30 27.45 0.98
C ALA A 399 -26.54 26.92 0.23
N LEU A 400 -26.38 25.78 -0.48
CA LEU A 400 -27.49 25.10 -1.16
C LEU A 400 -28.51 24.59 -0.15
N GLN A 401 -28.08 23.90 0.90
CA GLN A 401 -28.96 23.42 1.97
C GLN A 401 -29.72 24.55 2.66
N ALA A 402 -29.04 25.66 2.94
CA ALA A 402 -29.67 26.84 3.52
C ALA A 402 -30.74 27.45 2.58
N SER A 403 -30.53 27.39 1.26
CA SER A 403 -31.48 27.89 0.27
C SER A 403 -32.75 27.01 0.12
N GLU A 404 -32.61 25.71 0.39
CA GLU A 404 -33.69 24.72 0.31
C GLU A 404 -34.52 24.64 1.60
N MET A 405 -34.02 25.19 2.73
CA MET A 405 -34.78 25.25 3.96
C MET A 405 -36.03 26.14 3.75
N PRO A 406 -37.23 25.65 4.07
CA PRO A 406 -38.43 26.50 3.98
C PRO A 406 -38.22 27.73 4.86
N LYS A 407 -38.35 28.91 4.27
CA LYS A 407 -38.38 30.15 5.03
C LYS A 407 -39.55 30.09 6.00
N ILE A 408 -39.26 29.81 7.26
CA ILE A 408 -40.27 29.87 8.32
C ILE A 408 -40.55 31.37 8.47
N ASP A 409 -41.71 31.78 7.94
CA ASP A 409 -42.21 33.15 8.14
C ASP A 409 -42.71 33.24 9.58
N PHE A 410 -41.83 33.68 10.48
CA PHE A 410 -42.13 33.89 11.89
C PHE A 410 -43.20 34.97 12.09
N GLU A 411 -43.41 35.90 11.14
CA GLU A 411 -44.48 36.90 11.24
C GLU A 411 -45.85 36.30 10.97
N ALA A 412 -46.00 35.30 10.13
CA ALA A 412 -47.30 34.66 9.85
C ALA A 412 -47.85 33.80 11.00
N GLN A 413 -47.00 33.38 11.94
CA GLN A 413 -47.42 32.55 13.09
C GLN A 413 -47.85 33.39 14.31
N ILE A 414 -47.58 34.69 14.35
CA ILE A 414 -47.96 35.54 15.52
C ILE A 414 -49.36 36.10 15.40
N ASP A 415 -49.92 36.25 14.21
CA ASP A 415 -51.24 36.84 14.01
C ASP A 415 -52.44 35.87 14.31
N GLY A 416 -52.19 34.60 14.58
CA GLY A 416 -53.21 33.57 14.86
C GLY A 416 -53.45 33.18 16.32
N PHE A 417 -52.58 33.62 17.24
CA PHE A 417 -52.64 33.18 18.65
C PHE A 417 -53.12 34.31 19.56
N LYS A 418 -54.43 34.49 19.64
CA LYS A 418 -55.07 35.20 20.79
C LYS A 418 -55.12 34.25 21.96
N LEU A 419 -54.19 34.41 22.91
CA LEU A 419 -54.25 33.77 24.23
C LEU A 419 -55.44 34.38 24.99
N PRO A 420 -56.41 33.58 25.48
CA PRO A 420 -57.36 34.05 26.45
C PRO A 420 -56.62 34.26 27.78
N MET A 421 -56.58 35.47 28.27
CA MET A 421 -56.11 35.80 29.60
C MET A 421 -57.16 35.42 30.65
N PRO A 422 -56.99 34.41 31.46
CA PRO A 422 -57.60 34.38 32.75
C PRO A 422 -56.62 34.97 33.78
N GLY A 423 -57.08 35.98 34.51
CA GLY A 423 -56.33 36.51 35.61
C GLY A 423 -56.17 35.45 36.70
N ILE A 424 -54.90 35.12 36.98
CA ILE A 424 -54.46 34.46 38.20
C ILE A 424 -53.10 35.06 38.54
N ASP A 425 -53.10 35.81 39.62
CA ASP A 425 -51.91 36.17 40.37
C ASP A 425 -51.30 34.90 40.99
N MET A 426 -50.15 34.51 40.51
CA MET A 426 -49.30 33.55 41.23
C MET A 426 -47.89 34.10 41.32
N PRO A 427 -47.27 34.10 42.49
CA PRO A 427 -45.89 34.59 42.69
C PRO A 427 -44.89 33.65 42.02
N ILE A 428 -43.97 34.21 41.32
CA ILE A 428 -42.84 33.49 40.68
C ILE A 428 -41.90 33.03 41.79
N PRO A 429 -41.64 31.72 41.95
CA PRO A 429 -40.56 31.27 42.80
C PRO A 429 -39.19 31.53 42.14
N ALA A 430 -38.30 32.19 42.87
CA ALA A 430 -36.93 32.36 42.44
C ALA A 430 -36.26 31.01 42.28
N LEU A 431 -35.82 30.66 41.10
CA LEU A 431 -34.97 29.51 40.80
C LEU A 431 -33.53 29.92 41.04
N ASP A 432 -32.97 29.58 42.21
CA ASP A 432 -31.54 29.60 42.46
C ASP A 432 -30.89 28.43 41.64
N LEU A 433 -30.26 28.76 40.54
CA LEU A 433 -29.37 27.83 39.84
C LEU A 433 -27.92 28.12 40.31
N PRO A 434 -27.21 27.13 40.88
CA PRO A 434 -25.81 27.29 41.21
C PRO A 434 -24.97 27.33 39.94
N LEU A 435 -24.26 28.43 39.72
CA LEU A 435 -23.20 28.53 38.72
C LEU A 435 -22.02 27.66 39.16
N VAL A 436 -21.90 26.46 38.57
CA VAL A 436 -20.68 25.65 38.66
C VAL A 436 -19.88 25.87 37.40
N GLY A 437 -18.93 26.79 37.45
CA GLY A 437 -17.90 26.92 36.44
C GLY A 437 -16.81 25.87 36.63
N PRO A 438 -16.20 25.36 35.55
CA PRO A 438 -15.09 24.42 35.66
C PRO A 438 -13.85 25.13 36.25
N LYS A 439 -13.29 24.58 37.33
CA LYS A 439 -12.00 24.99 37.91
C LYS A 439 -10.88 24.57 36.92
N LEU A 440 -10.12 25.53 36.44
CA LEU A 440 -8.82 25.31 35.81
C LEU A 440 -7.80 24.80 36.82
N PRO A 441 -6.94 23.86 36.50
CA PRO A 441 -5.86 23.42 37.38
C PRO A 441 -4.75 24.49 37.44
N ASP A 442 -4.30 24.76 38.68
CA ASP A 442 -3.27 25.73 39.02
C ASP A 442 -1.89 25.23 38.57
N ILE A 443 -1.22 25.98 37.70
CA ILE A 443 0.15 25.70 37.25
C ILE A 443 1.08 26.58 38.12
N ASN A 444 1.39 26.15 39.32
CA ASN A 444 2.59 26.59 40.06
C ASN A 444 2.84 25.66 41.26
N GLY A 445 3.78 24.77 41.12
CA GLY A 445 4.30 23.89 42.20
C GLY A 445 5.80 23.69 42.02
N LYS A 446 6.58 24.58 42.67
CA LYS A 446 8.04 24.44 42.81
C LYS A 446 8.42 23.18 43.59
N THR A 447 9.43 22.50 43.05
CA THR A 447 10.57 21.76 43.67
C THR A 447 10.55 21.56 45.18
N GLN A 448 10.59 20.31 45.60
CA GLN A 448 11.66 19.74 46.42
C GLN A 448 11.89 18.28 46.04
#